data_9bef46f8e9bc5acf0a94d0b412bad17c
#
_entry.id   9bef46f8e9bc5acf0a94d0b412bad17c
#
_cell.length_a   1.000
_cell.length_b   1.000
_cell.length_c   1.000
_cell.angle_alpha   90.00
_cell.angle_beta   90.00
_cell.angle_gamma   90.00
#
_symmetry.space_group_name_H-M   'P 1'
#
loop_
_entity.id
_entity.type
_entity.pdbx_description
1 polymer ?
#
loop_
_entity_poly.entity_id
_entity_poly.type
_entity_poly.pdbx_seq_one_letter_code
_entity_poly.pdbx_strand_id
1 'polypeptide(L)'
;DLYTKFFGRVKCIAKGYRKPKKRAANRLLLPYVEYSFSWSGRADLKTLTSAEILGPPEFLQKESLYFGLYINELIYRLFLEQDSSETFYDHYKEFINALFRGPLDEPVLRKFEIVLLNELGYGLVLDSEAESGNELEPDGHYLYVPQFGLKKVNEKNTKHFLKGRDVLAMADDDWSNPMAVKA
;
A
#
# COMPACT_ATOMS: atom_id res chain seq x y z
N ASP A 1 -0.91 -16.51 -2.16
CA ASP A 1 0.40 -15.85 -2.05
C ASP A 1 0.63 -15.44 -0.61
N LEU A 2 1.90 -15.36 -0.22
CA LEU A 2 2.37 -14.78 1.04
C LEU A 2 3.10 -13.49 0.71
N TYR A 3 2.94 -12.46 1.54
CA TYR A 3 3.78 -11.28 1.51
C TYR A 3 4.70 -11.33 2.71
N THR A 4 6.01 -11.29 2.48
CA THR A 4 7.04 -11.56 3.49
C THR A 4 8.07 -10.47 3.56
N LYS A 5 8.64 -10.23 4.75
CA LYS A 5 9.62 -9.17 4.98
C LYS A 5 10.89 -9.34 4.14
N PHE A 6 11.44 -10.57 4.09
CA PHE A 6 12.76 -10.80 3.51
C PHE A 6 12.74 -11.42 2.11
N PHE A 7 11.58 -11.87 1.64
CA PHE A 7 11.47 -12.55 0.35
C PHE A 7 10.39 -11.95 -0.54
N GLY A 8 9.81 -10.81 -0.13
CA GLY A 8 8.73 -10.17 -0.85
C GLY A 8 7.52 -11.09 -1.02
N ARG A 9 6.94 -11.09 -2.20
CA ARG A 9 5.77 -11.90 -2.54
C ARG A 9 6.18 -13.32 -2.96
N VAL A 10 5.68 -14.32 -2.24
CA VAL A 10 6.03 -15.74 -2.44
C VAL A 10 4.78 -16.56 -2.73
N LYS A 11 4.78 -17.28 -3.85
CA LYS A 11 3.73 -18.25 -4.18
C LYS A 11 3.95 -19.57 -3.46
N CYS A 12 2.95 -20.01 -2.69
CA CYS A 12 3.00 -21.27 -1.97
C CYS A 12 1.76 -22.14 -2.18
N ILE A 13 1.98 -23.45 -2.27
CA ILE A 13 0.92 -24.45 -2.12
C ILE A 13 0.86 -24.87 -0.65
N ALA A 14 -0.27 -24.66 0.00
CA ALA A 14 -0.54 -25.08 1.37
C ALA A 14 -1.30 -26.42 1.36
N LYS A 15 -0.56 -27.54 1.26
CA LYS A 15 -1.18 -28.89 1.20
C LYS A 15 -1.84 -29.23 2.54
N GLY A 16 -3.10 -29.69 2.48
CA GLY A 16 -3.84 -30.16 3.67
C GLY A 16 -4.53 -29.05 4.48
N TYR A 17 -4.40 -27.77 4.09
CA TYR A 17 -5.04 -26.65 4.80
C TYR A 17 -6.54 -26.50 4.49
N ARG A 18 -7.05 -27.06 3.38
CA ARG A 18 -8.48 -26.99 3.01
C ARG A 18 -9.38 -28.00 3.73
N LYS A 19 -8.82 -29.06 4.31
CA LYS A 19 -9.60 -30.09 5.02
C LYS A 19 -8.93 -30.35 6.37
N PRO A 20 -9.24 -29.57 7.42
CA PRO A 20 -8.70 -29.83 8.73
C PRO A 20 -9.24 -31.18 9.22
N LYS A 21 -8.37 -32.20 9.35
CA LYS A 21 -8.68 -33.36 10.16
C LYS A 21 -8.91 -32.88 11.60
N LYS A 22 -9.80 -33.53 12.36
CA LYS A 22 -10.23 -33.16 13.74
C LYS A 22 -9.13 -32.70 14.72
N ARG A 23 -7.85 -32.97 14.45
CA ARG A 23 -6.68 -32.53 15.23
C ARG A 23 -5.93 -31.31 14.68
N ALA A 24 -6.41 -30.69 13.63
CA ALA A 24 -5.71 -29.62 12.91
C ALA A 24 -6.55 -28.33 12.80
N ALA A 25 -7.31 -28.00 13.83
CA ALA A 25 -8.10 -26.75 13.89
C ALA A 25 -7.21 -25.48 13.72
N ASN A 26 -5.89 -25.58 14.01
CA ASN A 26 -4.94 -24.48 13.90
C ASN A 26 -4.28 -24.35 12.51
N ARG A 27 -4.79 -25.02 11.47
CA ARG A 27 -4.21 -24.96 10.11
C ARG A 27 -4.99 -24.06 9.14
N LEU A 28 -5.87 -23.21 9.63
CA LEU A 28 -6.52 -22.22 8.78
C LEU A 28 -5.60 -21.02 8.60
N LEU A 29 -5.15 -20.77 7.37
CA LEU A 29 -4.47 -19.53 7.04
C LEU A 29 -5.50 -18.43 6.91
N LEU A 30 -5.38 -17.44 7.77
CA LEU A 30 -6.25 -16.27 7.78
C LEU A 30 -5.55 -15.09 7.10
N PRO A 31 -6.25 -14.32 6.28
CA PRO A 31 -5.69 -13.09 5.74
C PRO A 31 -5.43 -12.08 6.86
N TYR A 32 -4.45 -11.22 6.65
CA TYR A 32 -4.05 -10.13 7.55
C TYR A 32 -3.50 -10.56 8.91
N VAL A 33 -3.30 -11.85 9.13
CA VAL A 33 -2.66 -12.39 10.33
C VAL A 33 -1.18 -12.58 10.07
N GLU A 34 -0.35 -12.18 11.02
CA GLU A 34 1.10 -12.37 10.92
C GLU A 34 1.48 -13.80 11.29
N TYR A 35 2.31 -14.40 10.46
CA TYR A 35 2.79 -15.78 10.63
C TYR A 35 4.30 -15.86 10.50
N SER A 36 4.91 -16.80 11.21
CA SER A 36 6.20 -17.37 10.83
C SER A 36 5.97 -18.51 9.86
N PHE A 37 6.50 -18.37 8.63
CA PHE A 37 6.35 -19.36 7.57
C PHE A 37 7.64 -20.12 7.31
N SER A 38 7.51 -21.42 7.03
CA SER A 38 8.58 -22.22 6.42
C SER A 38 8.06 -22.84 5.13
N TRP A 39 8.89 -22.89 4.11
CA TRP A 39 8.57 -23.52 2.84
C TRP A 39 9.76 -24.27 2.26
N SER A 40 9.50 -25.15 1.29
CA SER A 40 10.49 -25.92 0.55
C SER A 40 10.22 -25.84 -0.95
N GLY A 41 11.22 -26.20 -1.74
CA GLY A 41 11.15 -26.23 -3.21
C GLY A 41 12.05 -25.17 -3.84
N ARG A 42 12.63 -25.52 -5.00
CA ARG A 42 13.50 -24.62 -5.79
C ARG A 42 12.74 -23.84 -6.86
N ALA A 43 11.60 -24.37 -7.31
CA ALA A 43 10.74 -23.72 -8.30
C ALA A 43 10.06 -22.49 -7.70
N ASP A 44 9.52 -21.60 -8.55
CA ASP A 44 8.81 -20.39 -8.12
C ASP A 44 7.63 -20.72 -7.21
N LEU A 45 6.87 -21.75 -7.53
CA LEU A 45 5.80 -22.25 -6.68
C LEU A 45 6.38 -23.13 -5.55
N LYS A 46 6.44 -22.57 -4.36
CA LYS A 46 6.95 -23.23 -3.15
C LYS A 46 5.90 -24.16 -2.53
N THR A 47 6.33 -25.09 -1.68
CA THR A 47 5.43 -25.88 -0.84
C THR A 47 5.53 -25.39 0.60
N LEU A 48 4.45 -24.91 1.17
CA LEU A 48 4.38 -24.49 2.57
C LEU A 48 4.55 -25.70 3.48
N THR A 49 5.54 -25.68 4.37
CA THR A 49 5.85 -26.76 5.31
C THR A 49 5.37 -26.44 6.73
N SER A 50 5.45 -25.16 7.13
CA SER A 50 4.95 -24.69 8.43
C SER A 50 4.34 -23.30 8.30
N ALA A 51 3.36 -23.01 9.17
CA ALA A 51 2.80 -21.70 9.40
C ALA A 51 2.41 -21.59 10.87
N GLU A 52 3.06 -20.71 11.60
CA GLU A 52 2.85 -20.47 13.02
C GLU A 52 2.39 -19.03 13.22
N ILE A 53 1.26 -18.84 13.90
CA ILE A 53 0.70 -17.50 14.19
C ILE A 53 1.62 -16.80 15.19
N LEU A 54 2.01 -15.56 14.88
CA LEU A 54 2.87 -14.74 15.75
C LEU A 54 2.10 -13.88 16.77
N GLY A 55 0.77 -13.84 16.68
CA GLY A 55 -0.07 -13.05 17.58
C GLY A 55 -1.49 -13.62 17.67
N PRO A 56 -2.37 -12.98 18.43
CA PRO A 56 -3.77 -13.37 18.45
C PRO A 56 -4.36 -13.16 17.04
N PRO A 57 -5.22 -14.08 16.56
CA PRO A 57 -5.89 -13.87 15.28
C PRO A 57 -6.91 -12.74 15.43
N GLU A 58 -6.75 -11.72 14.63
CA GLU A 58 -7.69 -10.61 14.51
C GLU A 58 -8.33 -10.63 13.13
N PHE A 59 -9.52 -10.04 13.00
CA PHE A 59 -10.28 -10.02 11.76
C PHE A 59 -10.65 -8.59 11.41
N LEU A 60 -10.28 -8.16 10.22
CA LEU A 60 -10.76 -6.90 9.66
C LEU A 60 -12.27 -6.97 9.43
N GLN A 61 -12.97 -5.92 9.78
CA GLN A 61 -14.42 -5.84 9.69
C GLN A 61 -14.87 -4.62 8.90
N LYS A 62 -16.04 -4.72 8.28
CA LYS A 62 -16.71 -3.61 7.58
C LYS A 62 -15.77 -2.93 6.56
N GLU A 63 -15.63 -1.62 6.67
CA GLU A 63 -14.83 -0.78 5.78
C GLU A 63 -13.34 -1.13 5.81
N SER A 64 -12.79 -1.44 6.99
CA SER A 64 -11.39 -1.87 7.14
C SER A 64 -11.05 -3.09 6.28
N LEU A 65 -12.00 -4.02 6.09
CA LEU A 65 -11.80 -5.17 5.22
C LEU A 65 -11.63 -4.76 3.76
N TYR A 66 -12.40 -3.77 3.28
CA TYR A 66 -12.27 -3.27 1.90
C TYR A 66 -10.91 -2.60 1.67
N PHE A 67 -10.43 -1.81 2.64
CA PHE A 67 -9.09 -1.22 2.57
C PHE A 67 -8.01 -2.28 2.55
N GLY A 68 -8.10 -3.29 3.41
CA GLY A 68 -7.15 -4.40 3.41
C GLY A 68 -7.15 -5.17 2.08
N LEU A 69 -8.31 -5.47 1.50
CA LEU A 69 -8.43 -6.11 0.19
C LEU A 69 -7.81 -5.25 -0.91
N TYR A 70 -8.09 -3.95 -0.92
CA TYR A 70 -7.55 -3.00 -1.89
C TYR A 70 -6.01 -2.97 -1.85
N ILE A 71 -5.41 -2.80 -0.67
CA ILE A 71 -3.96 -2.76 -0.54
C ILE A 71 -3.32 -4.10 -0.94
N ASN A 72 -3.91 -5.22 -0.55
CA ASN A 72 -3.41 -6.53 -0.98
C ASN A 72 -3.48 -6.72 -2.50
N GLU A 73 -4.52 -6.18 -3.15
CA GLU A 73 -4.62 -6.19 -4.61
C GLU A 73 -3.52 -5.33 -5.25
N LEU A 74 -3.23 -4.14 -4.73
CA LEU A 74 -2.14 -3.29 -5.21
C LEU A 74 -0.80 -4.02 -5.10
N ILE A 75 -0.48 -4.59 -3.93
CA ILE A 75 0.75 -5.37 -3.73
C ILE A 75 0.80 -6.56 -4.71
N TYR A 76 -0.31 -7.28 -4.87
CA TYR A 76 -0.38 -8.43 -5.77
C TYR A 76 -0.13 -8.05 -7.23
N ARG A 77 -0.61 -6.91 -7.69
CA ARG A 77 -0.52 -6.46 -9.08
C ARG A 77 0.78 -5.74 -9.40
N LEU A 78 1.33 -4.99 -8.45
CA LEU A 78 2.41 -4.03 -8.71
C LEU A 78 3.78 -4.56 -8.31
N PHE A 79 3.88 -5.42 -7.28
CA PHE A 79 5.16 -5.98 -6.88
C PHE A 79 5.49 -7.26 -7.65
N LEU A 80 6.72 -7.40 -8.04
CA LEU A 80 7.24 -8.64 -8.61
C LEU A 80 7.35 -9.73 -7.53
N GLU A 81 7.36 -10.98 -7.97
CA GLU A 81 7.62 -12.09 -7.06
C GLU A 81 9.07 -12.07 -6.59
N GLN A 82 9.28 -12.36 -5.32
CA GLN A 82 10.59 -12.42 -4.69
C GLN A 82 11.35 -11.08 -4.69
N ASP A 83 10.65 -9.98 -4.96
CA ASP A 83 11.16 -8.63 -4.80
C ASP A 83 10.80 -8.15 -3.38
N SER A 84 11.82 -8.04 -2.53
CA SER A 84 11.65 -7.73 -1.11
C SER A 84 12.10 -6.32 -0.79
N SER A 85 11.28 -5.61 -0.02
CA SER A 85 11.64 -4.38 0.66
C SER A 85 11.23 -4.48 2.12
N GLU A 86 12.21 -4.48 3.01
CA GLU A 86 11.95 -4.55 4.44
C GLU A 86 11.24 -3.29 4.93
N THR A 87 11.64 -2.14 4.42
CA THR A 87 11.05 -0.85 4.78
C THR A 87 9.57 -0.80 4.36
N PHE A 88 9.27 -1.18 3.12
CA PHE A 88 7.88 -1.19 2.66
C PHE A 88 7.04 -2.25 3.40
N TYR A 89 7.63 -3.41 3.73
CA TYR A 89 6.93 -4.41 4.56
C TYR A 89 6.54 -3.85 5.93
N ASP A 90 7.42 -3.07 6.57
CA ASP A 90 7.14 -2.45 7.86
C ASP A 90 6.00 -1.42 7.73
N HIS A 91 5.97 -0.58 6.69
CA HIS A 91 4.83 0.31 6.39
C HIS A 91 3.52 -0.47 6.13
N TYR A 92 3.59 -1.56 5.37
CA TYR A 92 2.42 -2.42 5.16
C TYR A 92 1.88 -2.99 6.47
N LYS A 93 2.78 -3.49 7.34
CA LYS A 93 2.42 -4.01 8.66
C LYS A 93 1.77 -2.94 9.54
N GLU A 94 2.32 -1.74 9.57
CA GLU A 94 1.76 -0.60 10.31
C GLU A 94 0.37 -0.23 9.78
N PHE A 95 0.18 -0.20 8.47
CA PHE A 95 -1.11 0.06 7.84
C PHE A 95 -2.15 -1.00 8.23
N ILE A 96 -1.82 -2.29 8.13
CA ILE A 96 -2.73 -3.37 8.53
C ILE A 96 -3.06 -3.28 10.03
N ASN A 97 -2.09 -2.97 10.89
CA ASN A 97 -2.32 -2.76 12.31
C ASN A 97 -3.26 -1.56 12.59
N ALA A 98 -3.16 -0.50 11.79
CA ALA A 98 -4.09 0.63 11.89
C ALA A 98 -5.53 0.23 11.53
N LEU A 99 -5.71 -0.64 10.53
CA LEU A 99 -7.03 -1.17 10.15
C LEU A 99 -7.73 -1.95 11.27
N PHE A 100 -6.97 -2.63 12.13
CA PHE A 100 -7.53 -3.34 13.28
C PHE A 100 -8.01 -2.40 14.40
N ARG A 101 -7.45 -1.19 14.49
CA ARG A 101 -7.82 -0.20 15.52
C ARG A 101 -9.14 0.50 15.23
N GLY A 102 -9.64 0.46 14.01
CA GLY A 102 -10.91 1.09 13.62
C GLY A 102 -10.95 1.48 12.15
N PRO A 103 -12.01 2.15 11.72
CA PRO A 103 -12.10 2.70 10.37
C PRO A 103 -10.96 3.68 10.16
N LEU A 104 -10.28 3.54 9.02
CA LEU A 104 -9.22 4.46 8.64
C LEU A 104 -9.82 5.78 8.17
N ASP A 105 -9.14 6.85 8.55
CA ASP A 105 -9.30 8.12 7.87
C ASP A 105 -8.66 8.04 6.47
N GLU A 106 -9.29 8.65 5.50
CA GLU A 106 -8.82 8.67 4.09
C GLU A 106 -7.35 9.15 3.97
N PRO A 107 -6.86 10.14 4.73
CA PRO A 107 -5.44 10.52 4.75
C PRO A 107 -4.47 9.37 4.98
N VAL A 108 -4.78 8.42 5.85
CA VAL A 108 -3.91 7.28 6.15
C VAL A 108 -3.75 6.39 4.90
N LEU A 109 -4.83 6.21 4.13
CA LEU A 109 -4.78 5.50 2.85
C LEU A 109 -3.91 6.25 1.84
N ARG A 110 -4.08 7.57 1.70
CA ARG A 110 -3.29 8.39 0.77
C ARG A 110 -1.79 8.36 1.09
N LYS A 111 -1.44 8.46 2.37
CA LYS A 111 -0.04 8.29 2.82
C LYS A 111 0.53 6.93 2.39
N PHE A 112 -0.22 5.87 2.59
CA PHE A 112 0.22 4.54 2.17
C PHE A 112 0.41 4.44 0.65
N GLU A 113 -0.50 5.01 -0.14
CA GLU A 113 -0.40 5.05 -1.60
C GLU A 113 0.84 5.82 -2.08
N ILE A 114 1.20 6.93 -1.43
CA ILE A 114 2.43 7.68 -1.71
C ILE A 114 3.67 6.84 -1.38
N VAL A 115 3.70 6.17 -0.23
CA VAL A 115 4.79 5.26 0.15
C VAL A 115 4.93 4.13 -0.88
N LEU A 116 3.81 3.56 -1.33
CA LEU A 116 3.78 2.53 -2.37
C LEU A 116 4.37 3.03 -3.69
N LEU A 117 3.97 4.22 -4.15
CA LEU A 117 4.49 4.81 -5.38
C LEU A 117 5.99 5.08 -5.28
N ASN A 118 6.47 5.58 -4.15
CA ASN A 118 7.89 5.78 -3.90
C ASN A 118 8.67 4.47 -3.98
N GLU A 119 8.18 3.40 -3.38
CA GLU A 119 8.79 2.08 -3.40
C GLU A 119 8.89 1.52 -4.82
N LEU A 120 7.89 1.76 -5.64
CA LEU A 120 7.84 1.32 -7.03
C LEU A 120 8.68 2.20 -7.98
N GLY A 121 9.36 3.25 -7.47
CA GLY A 121 10.14 4.18 -8.27
C GLY A 121 9.32 5.24 -9.01
N TYR A 122 8.03 5.38 -8.68
CA TYR A 122 7.12 6.40 -9.20
C TYR A 122 6.87 7.52 -8.19
N GLY A 123 7.89 7.86 -7.41
CA GLY A 123 7.80 8.93 -6.41
C GLY A 123 7.24 10.22 -6.98
N LEU A 124 6.31 10.83 -6.25
CA LEU A 124 5.68 12.09 -6.65
C LEU A 124 6.57 13.25 -6.19
N VAL A 125 6.96 14.12 -7.12
CA VAL A 125 7.55 15.42 -6.82
C VAL A 125 6.39 16.40 -6.66
N LEU A 126 6.13 16.80 -5.41
CA LEU A 126 4.94 17.58 -5.04
C LEU A 126 5.27 19.03 -4.63
N ASP A 127 6.52 19.43 -4.63
CA ASP A 127 7.00 20.73 -4.21
C ASP A 127 7.36 21.67 -5.38
N SER A 128 7.55 21.11 -6.58
CA SER A 128 8.05 21.85 -7.72
C SER A 128 7.36 21.50 -9.03
N GLU A 129 7.40 22.47 -9.94
CA GLU A 129 6.89 22.34 -11.30
C GLU A 129 7.88 21.59 -12.20
N ALA A 130 7.41 20.61 -12.94
CA ALA A 130 8.25 19.72 -13.72
C ALA A 130 8.97 20.37 -14.90
N GLU A 131 8.40 21.41 -15.53
CA GLU A 131 9.02 22.09 -16.68
C GLU A 131 10.08 23.10 -16.25
N SER A 132 9.77 23.91 -15.23
CA SER A 132 10.63 25.02 -14.81
C SER A 132 11.54 24.67 -13.63
N GLY A 133 11.19 23.66 -12.85
CA GLY A 133 11.84 23.35 -11.58
C GLY A 133 11.56 24.36 -10.46
N ASN A 134 10.67 25.33 -10.70
CA ASN A 134 10.32 26.32 -9.70
C ASN A 134 9.41 25.71 -8.64
N GLU A 135 9.48 26.24 -7.42
CA GLU A 135 8.55 25.92 -6.35
C GLU A 135 7.10 26.20 -6.77
N LEU A 136 6.16 25.41 -6.26
CA LEU A 136 4.75 25.61 -6.53
C LEU A 136 4.23 26.89 -5.84
N GLU A 137 3.47 27.68 -6.59
CA GLU A 137 2.74 28.82 -6.04
C GLU A 137 1.46 28.33 -5.35
N PRO A 138 1.17 28.71 -4.09
CA PRO A 138 -0.02 28.24 -3.37
C PRO A 138 -1.35 28.51 -4.11
N ASP A 139 -1.44 29.64 -4.81
CA ASP A 139 -2.62 30.02 -5.58
C ASP A 139 -2.54 29.60 -7.07
N GLY A 140 -1.46 28.93 -7.45
CA GLY A 140 -1.27 28.35 -8.78
C GLY A 140 -2.22 27.19 -9.04
N HIS A 141 -2.47 26.93 -10.33
CA HIS A 141 -3.25 25.81 -10.80
C HIS A 141 -2.33 24.84 -11.55
N TYR A 142 -2.38 23.57 -11.19
CA TYR A 142 -1.48 22.55 -11.71
C TYR A 142 -2.25 21.33 -12.21
N LEU A 143 -1.72 20.69 -13.23
CA LEU A 143 -2.16 19.39 -13.72
C LEU A 143 -1.03 18.38 -13.47
N TYR A 144 -1.35 17.27 -12.84
CA TYR A 144 -0.40 16.17 -12.74
C TYR A 144 -0.38 15.38 -14.05
N VAL A 145 0.78 15.30 -14.68
CA VAL A 145 1.00 14.51 -15.89
C VAL A 145 1.82 13.28 -15.51
N PRO A 146 1.28 12.05 -15.68
CA PRO A 146 1.98 10.81 -15.34
C PRO A 146 3.37 10.77 -15.98
N GLN A 147 4.37 10.33 -15.23
CA GLN A 147 5.79 10.24 -15.61
C GLN A 147 6.49 11.59 -15.85
N PHE A 148 5.77 12.68 -15.87
CA PHE A 148 6.33 14.02 -16.09
C PHE A 148 6.31 14.87 -14.82
N GLY A 149 5.22 14.84 -14.06
CA GLY A 149 5.03 15.62 -12.83
C GLY A 149 4.00 16.74 -12.96
N LEU A 150 4.11 17.72 -12.09
CA LEU A 150 3.18 18.86 -12.02
C LEU A 150 3.51 19.91 -13.08
N LYS A 151 2.50 20.26 -13.85
CA LYS A 151 2.58 21.30 -14.88
C LYS A 151 1.63 22.44 -14.55
N LYS A 152 2.12 23.68 -14.56
CA LYS A 152 1.30 24.86 -14.34
C LYS A 152 0.30 25.04 -15.50
N VAL A 153 -0.95 25.28 -15.17
CA VAL A 153 -2.03 25.44 -16.16
C VAL A 153 -2.84 26.71 -15.89
N ASN A 154 -3.56 27.15 -16.91
CA ASN A 154 -4.47 28.28 -16.76
C ASN A 154 -5.88 27.75 -16.47
N GLU A 155 -6.52 28.22 -15.39
CA GLU A 155 -7.88 27.86 -14.99
C GLU A 155 -8.91 27.94 -16.14
N LYS A 156 -8.75 28.90 -17.03
CA LYS A 156 -9.67 29.11 -18.16
C LYS A 156 -9.67 27.97 -19.18
N ASN A 157 -8.58 27.21 -19.24
CA ASN A 157 -8.36 26.18 -20.27
C ASN A 157 -8.42 24.75 -19.73
N THR A 158 -8.60 24.54 -18.43
CA THR A 158 -8.52 23.23 -17.80
C THR A 158 -9.67 23.04 -16.81
N LYS A 159 -10.50 22.02 -17.04
CA LYS A 159 -11.66 21.71 -16.18
C LYS A 159 -11.28 21.01 -14.86
N HIS A 160 -10.15 20.33 -14.85
CA HIS A 160 -9.64 19.60 -13.71
C HIS A 160 -8.22 20.03 -13.42
N PHE A 161 -8.00 20.66 -12.30
CA PHE A 161 -6.69 21.11 -11.85
C PHE A 161 -6.57 20.95 -10.34
N LEU A 162 -5.33 20.86 -9.87
CA LEU A 162 -4.95 20.88 -8.47
C LEU A 162 -4.54 22.29 -8.10
N LYS A 163 -4.90 22.75 -6.91
CA LYS A 163 -4.38 24.01 -6.37
C LYS A 163 -3.02 23.76 -5.73
N GLY A 164 -2.09 24.68 -5.95
CA GLY A 164 -0.75 24.56 -5.41
C GLY A 164 -0.75 24.36 -3.89
N ARG A 165 -1.61 25.09 -3.15
CA ARG A 165 -1.74 24.94 -1.68
C ARG A 165 -2.14 23.54 -1.23
N ASP A 166 -2.99 22.84 -2.01
CA ASP A 166 -3.46 21.50 -1.65
C ASP A 166 -2.36 20.47 -1.93
N VAL A 167 -1.59 20.67 -3.00
CA VAL A 167 -0.44 19.82 -3.33
C VAL A 167 0.72 20.04 -2.35
N LEU A 168 1.02 21.26 -1.98
CA LEU A 168 2.04 21.60 -0.99
C LEU A 168 1.68 21.02 0.39
N ALA A 169 0.40 21.04 0.78
CA ALA A 169 -0.05 20.39 2.00
C ALA A 169 0.24 18.88 1.98
N MET A 170 0.05 18.21 0.83
CA MET A 170 0.44 16.80 0.68
C MET A 170 1.95 16.61 0.80
N ALA A 171 2.76 17.51 0.23
CA ALA A 171 4.22 17.47 0.32
C ALA A 171 4.71 17.62 1.78
N ASP A 172 4.06 18.48 2.56
CA ASP A 172 4.34 18.75 3.96
C ASP A 172 3.70 17.73 4.94
N ASP A 173 3.06 16.67 4.42
CA ASP A 173 2.30 15.68 5.22
C ASP A 173 1.16 16.32 6.04
N ASP A 174 0.66 17.48 5.62
CA ASP A 174 -0.48 18.17 6.22
C ASP A 174 -1.81 17.75 5.56
N TRP A 175 -2.45 16.78 6.15
CA TRP A 175 -3.73 16.23 5.70
C TRP A 175 -4.93 16.84 6.44
N SER A 176 -4.76 17.93 7.16
CA SER A 176 -5.85 18.65 7.82
C SER A 176 -6.78 19.35 6.81
N ASN A 177 -6.26 19.61 5.60
CA ASN A 177 -7.03 20.18 4.48
C ASN A 177 -7.80 19.08 3.73
N PRO A 178 -9.16 19.08 3.77
CA PRO A 178 -9.96 18.07 3.05
C PRO A 178 -9.76 18.07 1.52
N MET A 179 -9.26 19.17 0.95
CA MET A 179 -8.99 19.24 -0.49
C MET A 179 -7.67 18.55 -0.86
N ALA A 180 -6.67 18.56 0.03
CA ALA A 180 -5.44 17.80 -0.15
C ALA A 180 -5.70 16.29 -0.21
N VAL A 181 -6.69 15.79 0.53
CA VAL A 181 -7.08 14.37 0.51
C VAL A 181 -7.71 13.95 -0.81
N LYS A 182 -8.32 14.90 -1.55
CA LYS A 182 -9.02 14.66 -2.83
C LYS A 182 -8.18 15.03 -4.05
N ALA A 183 -7.06 15.69 -3.85
CA ALA A 183 -6.12 16.04 -4.89
C ALA A 183 -5.36 14.82 -5.42
#